data_b89dafa2fd4a8dbd0c7c6944b4e468b3
#
_entry.id   b89dafa2fd4a8dbd0c7c6944b4e468b3
#
_cell.length_a   1.000
_cell.length_b   1.000
_cell.length_c   1.000
_cell.angle_alpha   90.00
_cell.angle_beta   90.00
_cell.angle_gamma   90.00
#
_symmetry.space_group_name_H-M   'P 1'
#
loop_
_entity.id
_entity.type
_entity.pdbx_description
1 polymer ?
#
loop_
_entity_poly.entity_id
_entity_poly.type
_entity_poly.pdbx_seq_one_letter_code
_entity_poly.pdbx_strand_id
1 'polypeptide(L)'
;TNILTLSPLTRMDFKMDIATIIGILGFLGAMIYGVIGDGGTLSIMWQPQGMAIVLMGTFCIVLLRSTLGEFATMFIGIGKTFRHTVDKPEDLIDQLVELATIARKDGMIALEGQELSNRMLAKGVSALVDGNDALYIRTALERDMLITASRHDSARGTLQAFGDTAPAMGMIGTLIGLVKLLKNLESNPGGIGDAMSVALLTTFYGALLANG
;
A
#
# COMPACT_ATOMS: atom_id res chain seq x y z
N THR A 1 -23.64 -8.02 -32.15
CA THR A 1 -24.32 -8.99 -31.30
C THR A 1 -23.24 -9.89 -30.69
N ASN A 2 -22.64 -9.51 -29.59
CA ASN A 2 -22.10 -10.39 -28.56
C ASN A 2 -21.60 -9.49 -27.41
N ILE A 3 -22.52 -9.27 -26.50
CA ILE A 3 -22.31 -8.50 -25.28
C ILE A 3 -21.87 -9.49 -24.19
N LEU A 4 -20.65 -9.28 -23.71
CA LEU A 4 -20.25 -9.43 -22.31
C LEU A 4 -20.54 -10.77 -21.61
N THR A 5 -19.61 -11.66 -21.66
CA THR A 5 -19.31 -12.49 -20.50
C THR A 5 -18.57 -11.62 -19.46
N LEU A 6 -19.33 -10.94 -18.61
CA LEU A 6 -18.84 -10.43 -17.36
C LEU A 6 -18.43 -11.63 -16.51
N SER A 7 -17.13 -11.87 -16.41
CA SER A 7 -16.58 -12.73 -15.37
C SER A 7 -17.12 -12.22 -14.01
N PRO A 8 -17.52 -13.13 -13.11
CA PRO A 8 -17.97 -12.73 -11.78
C PRO A 8 -16.83 -11.97 -11.11
N LEU A 9 -17.03 -10.66 -10.93
CA LEU A 9 -16.18 -9.86 -10.05
C LEU A 9 -16.27 -10.50 -8.67
N THR A 10 -15.25 -11.26 -8.37
CA THR A 10 -15.05 -11.92 -7.09
C THR A 10 -15.21 -10.86 -6.01
N ARG A 11 -16.19 -11.06 -5.18
CA ARG A 11 -16.53 -10.27 -4.00
C ARG A 11 -15.25 -10.00 -3.20
N MET A 12 -14.64 -8.85 -3.38
CA MET A 12 -13.56 -8.39 -2.52
C MET A 12 -14.19 -7.75 -1.27
N ASP A 13 -14.73 -8.58 -0.40
CA ASP A 13 -14.99 -8.18 0.98
C ASP A 13 -13.64 -7.89 1.63
N PHE A 14 -13.28 -6.64 1.73
CA PHE A 14 -12.09 -6.16 2.44
C PHE A 14 -12.34 -6.19 3.97
N LYS A 15 -12.80 -7.31 4.48
CA LYS A 15 -12.46 -7.74 5.83
C LYS A 15 -11.03 -8.23 5.70
N MET A 16 -10.13 -7.81 6.61
CA MET A 16 -8.80 -8.42 6.69
C MET A 16 -9.03 -9.93 6.59
N ASP A 17 -8.68 -10.48 5.42
CA ASP A 17 -8.98 -11.88 5.15
C ASP A 17 -8.25 -12.69 6.22
N ILE A 18 -8.95 -13.62 6.84
CA ILE A 18 -8.35 -14.57 7.79
C ILE A 18 -7.07 -15.14 7.16
N ALA A 19 -7.06 -15.32 5.84
CA ALA A 19 -5.90 -15.72 5.06
C ALA A 19 -4.71 -14.77 5.20
N THR A 20 -4.93 -13.45 5.20
CA THR A 20 -3.86 -12.45 5.37
C THR A 20 -3.25 -12.52 6.78
N ILE A 21 -4.09 -12.66 7.80
CA ILE A 21 -3.62 -12.81 9.19
C ILE A 21 -2.82 -14.11 9.35
N ILE A 22 -3.34 -15.22 8.83
CA ILE A 22 -2.64 -16.51 8.86
C ILE A 22 -1.33 -16.43 8.07
N GLY A 23 -1.31 -15.76 6.93
CA GLY A 23 -0.11 -15.55 6.12
C GLY A 23 0.98 -14.78 6.88
N ILE A 24 0.63 -13.66 7.50
CA ILE A 24 1.57 -12.84 8.27
C ILE A 24 2.08 -13.61 9.50
N LEU A 25 1.18 -14.25 10.26
CA LEU A 25 1.57 -15.03 11.44
C LEU A 25 2.41 -16.26 11.05
N GLY A 26 2.05 -16.93 9.96
CA GLY A 26 2.83 -18.08 9.44
C GLY A 26 4.21 -17.67 8.97
N PHE A 27 4.33 -16.54 8.26
CA PHE A 27 5.61 -16.01 7.83
C PHE A 27 6.52 -15.63 9.00
N LEU A 28 5.99 -14.87 9.98
CA LEU A 28 6.74 -14.52 11.20
C LEU A 28 7.10 -15.75 12.02
N GLY A 29 6.19 -16.71 12.15
CA GLY A 29 6.42 -17.97 12.86
C GLY A 29 7.52 -18.80 12.21
N ALA A 30 7.52 -18.94 10.88
CA ALA A 30 8.56 -19.65 10.14
C ALA A 30 9.94 -18.98 10.31
N MET A 31 9.98 -17.64 10.27
CA MET A 31 11.22 -16.90 10.52
C MET A 31 11.77 -17.11 11.93
N ILE A 32 10.91 -16.99 12.94
CA ILE A 32 11.29 -17.20 14.34
C ILE A 32 11.77 -18.65 14.54
N TYR A 33 11.06 -19.62 13.97
CA TYR A 33 11.45 -21.03 14.04
C TYR A 33 12.81 -21.27 13.38
N GLY A 34 13.10 -20.67 12.22
CA GLY A 34 14.38 -20.79 11.53
C GLY A 34 15.57 -20.25 12.33
N VAL A 35 15.34 -19.28 13.22
CA VAL A 35 16.40 -18.69 14.06
C VAL A 35 16.58 -19.45 15.36
N ILE A 36 15.49 -19.88 15.99
CA ILE A 36 15.53 -20.51 17.35
C ILE A 36 15.70 -22.02 17.26
N GLY A 37 15.29 -22.66 16.15
CA GLY A 37 15.27 -24.11 16.02
C GLY A 37 16.60 -24.80 16.27
N ASP A 38 17.73 -24.16 15.95
CA ASP A 38 19.09 -24.67 16.18
C ASP A 38 19.78 -24.05 17.44
N GLY A 39 19.00 -23.50 18.37
CA GLY A 39 19.55 -22.88 19.58
C GLY A 39 20.06 -21.44 19.36
N GLY A 40 19.76 -20.81 18.24
CA GLY A 40 20.09 -19.41 17.97
C GLY A 40 19.29 -18.46 18.84
N THR A 41 19.84 -17.29 19.13
CA THR A 41 19.16 -16.20 19.83
C THR A 41 18.72 -15.14 18.82
N LEU A 42 17.56 -14.54 19.01
CA LEU A 42 17.05 -13.46 18.15
C LEU A 42 18.00 -12.25 18.08
N SER A 43 18.91 -12.12 19.07
CA SER A 43 19.92 -11.07 19.09
C SER A 43 20.92 -11.16 17.91
N ILE A 44 21.11 -12.34 17.33
CA ILE A 44 21.98 -12.53 16.16
C ILE A 44 21.43 -11.77 14.95
N MET A 45 20.12 -11.61 14.85
CA MET A 45 19.46 -10.86 13.78
C MET A 45 19.51 -9.34 13.99
N TRP A 46 20.02 -8.86 15.11
CA TRP A 46 20.11 -7.43 15.40
C TRP A 46 21.44 -6.86 14.94
N GLN A 47 21.48 -6.35 13.70
CA GLN A 47 22.67 -5.73 13.10
C GLN A 47 22.35 -4.29 12.69
N PRO A 48 22.58 -3.30 13.58
CA PRO A 48 22.18 -1.91 13.34
C PRO A 48 22.76 -1.30 12.07
N GLN A 49 24.00 -1.66 11.71
CA GLN A 49 24.66 -1.16 10.53
C GLN A 49 23.99 -1.68 9.24
N GLY A 50 23.65 -2.97 9.20
CA GLY A 50 22.92 -3.57 8.08
C GLY A 50 21.50 -2.97 7.94
N MET A 51 20.80 -2.79 9.05
CA MET A 51 19.49 -2.14 9.07
C MET A 51 19.56 -0.71 8.54
N ALA A 52 20.55 0.07 8.97
CA ALA A 52 20.74 1.44 8.51
C ALA A 52 20.96 1.50 6.99
N ILE A 53 21.83 0.65 6.43
CA ILE A 53 22.09 0.60 4.98
C ILE A 53 20.80 0.32 4.22
N VAL A 54 20.02 -0.68 4.62
CA VAL A 54 18.81 -1.09 3.90
C VAL A 54 17.68 -0.08 4.08
N LEU A 55 17.33 0.25 5.34
CA LEU A 55 16.19 1.13 5.61
C LEU A 55 16.43 2.56 5.11
N MET A 56 17.55 3.19 5.53
CA MET A 56 17.84 4.55 5.11
C MET A 56 18.13 4.63 3.61
N GLY A 57 18.87 3.65 3.07
CA GLY A 57 19.16 3.61 1.65
C GLY A 57 17.91 3.49 0.79
N THR A 58 17.02 2.56 1.12
CA THR A 58 15.73 2.41 0.44
C THR A 58 14.90 3.68 0.53
N PHE A 59 14.79 4.24 1.73
CA PHE A 59 14.05 5.47 1.98
C PHE A 59 14.57 6.65 1.14
N CYS A 60 15.89 6.86 1.11
CA CYS A 60 16.50 7.93 0.32
C CYS A 60 16.29 7.73 -1.18
N ILE A 61 16.42 6.51 -1.71
CA ILE A 61 16.22 6.24 -3.13
C ILE A 61 14.76 6.45 -3.53
N VAL A 62 13.82 6.00 -2.71
CA VAL A 62 12.40 6.22 -2.99
C VAL A 62 12.05 7.72 -2.93
N LEU A 63 12.62 8.47 -1.98
CA LEU A 63 12.48 9.94 -1.96
C LEU A 63 13.04 10.63 -3.20
N LEU A 64 14.14 10.11 -3.76
CA LEU A 64 14.69 10.65 -5.01
C LEU A 64 13.81 10.37 -6.23
N ARG A 65 13.03 9.29 -6.20
CA ARG A 65 12.13 8.88 -7.31
C ARG A 65 10.73 9.48 -7.22
N SER A 66 10.31 9.89 -6.03
CA SER A 66 8.94 10.37 -5.75
C SER A 66 8.96 11.83 -5.33
N THR A 67 7.87 12.53 -5.58
CA THR A 67 7.69 13.86 -5.00
C THR A 67 7.37 13.75 -3.51
N LEU A 68 7.70 14.77 -2.71
CA LEU A 68 7.38 14.80 -1.27
C LEU A 68 5.88 14.62 -1.01
N GLY A 69 5.03 15.09 -1.92
CA GLY A 69 3.58 14.93 -1.85
C GLY A 69 3.13 13.48 -2.04
N GLU A 70 3.68 12.77 -3.02
CA GLU A 70 3.40 11.34 -3.27
C GLU A 70 3.90 10.48 -2.12
N PHE A 71 5.07 10.81 -1.61
CA PHE A 71 5.65 10.14 -0.44
C PHE A 71 4.75 10.27 0.81
N ALA A 72 4.26 11.48 1.09
CA ALA A 72 3.32 11.72 2.20
C ALA A 72 1.98 10.98 1.98
N THR A 73 1.45 10.97 0.75
CA THR A 73 0.19 10.26 0.43
C THR A 73 0.30 8.76 0.56
N MET A 74 1.48 8.17 0.34
CA MET A 74 1.73 6.75 0.58
C MET A 74 1.50 6.38 2.05
N PHE A 75 2.10 7.12 3.00
CA PHE A 75 1.90 6.86 4.44
C PHE A 75 0.46 7.05 4.88
N ILE A 76 -0.21 8.09 4.36
CA ILE A 76 -1.64 8.32 4.61
C ILE A 76 -2.47 7.16 4.03
N GLY A 77 -2.10 6.65 2.85
CA GLY A 77 -2.73 5.50 2.20
C GLY A 77 -2.62 4.22 3.03
N ILE A 78 -1.41 3.90 3.52
CA ILE A 78 -1.17 2.76 4.41
C ILE A 78 -2.05 2.87 5.67
N GLY A 79 -2.08 4.05 6.31
CA GLY A 79 -2.90 4.28 7.50
C GLY A 79 -4.40 4.13 7.24
N LYS A 80 -4.88 4.52 6.06
CA LYS A 80 -6.28 4.37 5.65
C LYS A 80 -6.65 2.92 5.33
N THR A 81 -5.73 2.13 4.79
CA THR A 81 -5.98 0.71 4.48
C THR A 81 -6.43 -0.08 5.71
N PHE A 82 -5.94 0.29 6.89
CA PHE A 82 -6.35 -0.34 8.16
C PHE A 82 -7.68 0.18 8.72
N ARG A 83 -8.23 1.29 8.21
CA ARG A 83 -9.42 1.96 8.79
C ARG A 83 -10.59 2.14 7.82
N HIS A 84 -10.43 1.85 6.53
CA HIS A 84 -11.45 2.21 5.55
C HIS A 84 -12.45 1.06 5.37
N THR A 85 -13.71 1.32 5.76
CA THR A 85 -14.87 0.58 5.29
C THR A 85 -15.25 1.11 3.92
N VAL A 86 -15.19 0.28 2.90
CA VAL A 86 -15.70 0.61 1.56
C VAL A 86 -17.21 0.45 1.59
N ASP A 87 -17.94 1.48 1.13
CA ASP A 87 -19.39 1.39 0.96
C ASP A 87 -19.72 0.23 0.02
N LYS A 88 -20.67 -0.60 0.41
CA LYS A 88 -21.09 -1.72 -0.44
C LYS A 88 -21.79 -1.17 -1.69
N PRO A 89 -21.50 -1.72 -2.88
CA PRO A 89 -22.16 -1.29 -4.11
C PRO A 89 -23.70 -1.41 -4.05
N GLU A 90 -24.19 -2.42 -3.30
CA GLU A 90 -25.62 -2.65 -3.10
C GLU A 90 -26.26 -1.48 -2.33
N ASP A 91 -25.64 -1.02 -1.24
CA ASP A 91 -26.14 0.10 -0.43
C ASP A 91 -26.18 1.42 -1.26
N LEU A 92 -25.19 1.61 -2.15
CA LEU A 92 -25.17 2.76 -3.05
C LEU A 92 -26.27 2.70 -4.12
N ILE A 93 -26.58 1.52 -4.64
CA ILE A 93 -27.67 1.32 -5.60
C ILE A 93 -29.00 1.61 -4.93
N ASP A 94 -29.24 1.11 -3.72
CA ASP A 94 -30.46 1.35 -2.97
C ASP A 94 -30.64 2.83 -2.68
N GLN A 95 -29.59 3.55 -2.25
CA GLN A 95 -29.62 5.00 -2.08
C GLN A 95 -29.93 5.75 -3.37
N LEU A 96 -29.36 5.33 -4.51
CA LEU A 96 -29.65 5.94 -5.82
C LEU A 96 -31.12 5.74 -6.23
N VAL A 97 -31.70 4.57 -5.98
CA VAL A 97 -33.11 4.27 -6.27
C VAL A 97 -34.03 5.11 -5.38
N GLU A 98 -33.70 5.28 -4.11
CA GLU A 98 -34.44 6.14 -3.19
C GLU A 98 -34.41 7.60 -3.64
N LEU A 99 -33.21 8.14 -3.93
CA LEU A 99 -33.05 9.50 -4.44
C LEU A 99 -33.83 9.73 -5.74
N ALA A 100 -33.79 8.77 -6.67
CA ALA A 100 -34.56 8.84 -7.91
C ALA A 100 -36.07 8.86 -7.66
N THR A 101 -36.53 8.17 -6.63
CA THR A 101 -37.95 8.14 -6.24
C THR A 101 -38.38 9.48 -5.64
N ILE A 102 -37.55 10.08 -4.75
CA ILE A 102 -37.80 11.41 -4.18
C ILE A 102 -37.81 12.47 -5.30
N ALA A 103 -36.80 12.47 -6.16
CA ALA A 103 -36.72 13.41 -7.28
C ALA A 103 -37.92 13.36 -8.19
N ARG A 104 -38.51 12.18 -8.43
CA ARG A 104 -39.69 11.98 -9.27
C ARG A 104 -40.98 12.44 -8.60
N LYS A 105 -41.12 12.31 -7.29
CA LYS A 105 -42.31 12.66 -6.54
C LYS A 105 -42.35 14.13 -6.13
N ASP A 106 -41.24 14.60 -5.58
CA ASP A 106 -41.17 15.89 -4.87
C ASP A 106 -40.28 16.90 -5.59
N GLY A 107 -39.71 16.50 -6.74
CA GLY A 107 -38.84 17.34 -7.56
C GLY A 107 -37.38 17.34 -7.15
N MET A 108 -36.51 17.95 -7.99
CA MET A 108 -35.04 17.95 -7.77
C MET A 108 -34.64 18.72 -6.52
N ILE A 109 -35.37 19.73 -6.11
CA ILE A 109 -35.10 20.56 -4.94
C ILE A 109 -35.25 19.76 -3.64
N ALA A 110 -36.11 18.73 -3.62
CA ALA A 110 -36.31 17.86 -2.47
C ALA A 110 -35.07 16.99 -2.16
N LEU A 111 -34.10 16.93 -3.06
CA LEU A 111 -32.80 16.26 -2.84
C LEU A 111 -31.84 17.13 -2.02
N GLU A 112 -32.11 18.43 -1.89
CA GLU A 112 -31.32 19.34 -1.09
C GLU A 112 -31.44 19.00 0.38
N GLY A 113 -30.29 18.81 1.04
CA GLY A 113 -30.25 18.47 2.47
C GLY A 113 -30.33 16.98 2.80
N GLN A 114 -30.38 16.09 1.82
CA GLN A 114 -30.24 14.65 2.07
C GLN A 114 -28.82 14.32 2.56
N GLU A 115 -28.73 13.62 3.70
CA GLU A 115 -27.44 13.15 4.21
C GLU A 115 -26.94 11.97 3.37
N LEU A 116 -25.93 12.22 2.55
CA LEU A 116 -25.31 11.22 1.68
C LEU A 116 -23.94 10.84 2.22
N SER A 117 -23.77 9.58 2.56
CA SER A 117 -22.51 9.05 3.08
C SER A 117 -21.38 9.08 2.03
N ASN A 118 -21.74 8.87 0.76
CA ASN A 118 -20.78 8.84 -0.33
C ASN A 118 -20.54 10.24 -0.92
N ARG A 119 -19.28 10.68 -0.86
CA ARG A 119 -18.88 12.02 -1.33
C ARG A 119 -19.16 12.25 -2.83
N MET A 120 -19.01 11.21 -3.65
CA MET A 120 -19.24 11.30 -5.08
C MET A 120 -20.72 11.45 -5.39
N LEU A 121 -21.56 10.68 -4.68
CA LEU A 121 -23.00 10.78 -4.75
C LEU A 121 -23.48 12.17 -4.32
N ALA A 122 -22.97 12.69 -3.21
CA ALA A 122 -23.29 14.02 -2.71
C ALA A 122 -22.95 15.12 -3.74
N LYS A 123 -21.78 15.04 -4.40
CA LYS A 123 -21.42 15.98 -5.47
C LYS A 123 -22.36 15.90 -6.69
N GLY A 124 -22.73 14.68 -7.09
CA GLY A 124 -23.66 14.46 -8.19
C GLY A 124 -25.05 15.04 -7.91
N VAL A 125 -25.57 14.81 -6.71
CA VAL A 125 -26.86 15.31 -6.25
C VAL A 125 -26.84 16.84 -6.14
N SER A 126 -25.80 17.43 -5.54
CA SER A 126 -25.65 18.90 -5.49
C SER A 126 -25.68 19.52 -6.89
N ALA A 127 -24.92 18.95 -7.82
CA ALA A 127 -24.91 19.45 -9.20
C ALA A 127 -26.27 19.30 -9.91
N LEU A 128 -27.07 18.27 -9.58
CA LEU A 128 -28.44 18.11 -10.07
C LEU A 128 -29.37 19.17 -9.52
N VAL A 129 -29.29 19.47 -8.23
CA VAL A 129 -30.08 20.50 -7.54
C VAL A 129 -29.75 21.89 -8.11
N ASP A 130 -28.47 22.14 -8.43
CA ASP A 130 -28.00 23.39 -9.07
C ASP A 130 -28.49 23.54 -10.52
N GLY A 131 -29.24 22.57 -11.08
CA GLY A 131 -29.80 22.62 -12.43
C GLY A 131 -28.80 22.37 -13.54
N ASN A 132 -27.64 21.77 -13.26
CA ASN A 132 -26.66 21.44 -14.28
C ASN A 132 -27.17 20.31 -15.20
N ASP A 133 -26.73 20.36 -16.46
CA ASP A 133 -27.06 19.35 -17.46
C ASP A 133 -26.44 18.00 -17.17
N ALA A 134 -27.14 16.93 -17.53
CA ALA A 134 -26.70 15.55 -17.31
C ALA A 134 -25.30 15.25 -17.88
N LEU A 135 -24.97 15.83 -19.04
CA LEU A 135 -23.64 15.67 -19.65
C LEU A 135 -22.55 16.35 -18.82
N TYR A 136 -22.83 17.53 -18.28
CA TYR A 136 -21.90 18.24 -17.39
C TYR A 136 -21.62 17.43 -16.12
N ILE A 137 -22.69 16.95 -15.46
CA ILE A 137 -22.58 16.17 -14.22
C ILE A 137 -21.75 14.91 -14.46
N ARG A 138 -22.05 14.18 -15.53
CA ARG A 138 -21.31 12.98 -15.91
C ARG A 138 -19.83 13.28 -16.11
N THR A 139 -19.50 14.29 -16.89
CA THR A 139 -18.12 14.67 -17.19
C THR A 139 -17.36 15.10 -15.93
N ALA A 140 -18.02 15.85 -15.04
CA ALA A 140 -17.45 16.28 -13.77
C ALA A 140 -17.15 15.11 -12.84
N LEU A 141 -18.08 14.14 -12.72
CA LEU A 141 -17.90 12.95 -11.89
C LEU A 141 -16.85 12.01 -12.49
N GLU A 142 -16.83 11.79 -13.80
CA GLU A 142 -15.78 11.01 -14.47
C GLU A 142 -14.40 11.62 -14.25
N ARG A 143 -14.28 12.95 -14.31
CA ARG A 143 -13.02 13.64 -14.01
C ARG A 143 -12.59 13.46 -12.55
N ASP A 144 -13.50 13.57 -11.60
CA ASP A 144 -13.23 13.36 -10.17
C ASP A 144 -12.76 11.91 -9.90
N MET A 145 -13.38 10.94 -10.56
CA MET A 145 -12.95 9.53 -10.51
C MET A 145 -11.51 9.35 -11.01
N LEU A 146 -11.20 9.91 -12.19
CA LEU A 146 -9.86 9.80 -12.77
C LEU A 146 -8.80 10.45 -11.88
N ILE A 147 -9.08 11.62 -11.31
CA ILE A 147 -8.17 12.30 -10.37
C ILE A 147 -7.95 11.45 -9.11
N THR A 148 -9.02 10.86 -8.59
CA THR A 148 -8.93 10.00 -7.39
C THR A 148 -8.15 8.72 -7.68
N ALA A 149 -8.41 8.07 -8.82
CA ALA A 149 -7.69 6.89 -9.27
C ALA A 149 -6.19 7.20 -9.46
N SER A 150 -5.86 8.29 -10.15
CA SER A 150 -4.48 8.73 -10.34
C SER A 150 -3.72 8.97 -9.03
N ARG A 151 -4.38 9.55 -8.02
CA ARG A 151 -3.78 9.72 -6.69
C ARG A 151 -3.50 8.39 -5.99
N HIS A 152 -4.40 7.42 -6.12
CA HIS A 152 -4.21 6.09 -5.57
C HIS A 152 -3.09 5.33 -6.30
N ASP A 153 -3.00 5.47 -7.62
CA ASP A 153 -1.95 4.84 -8.42
C ASP A 153 -0.57 5.42 -8.10
N SER A 154 -0.45 6.74 -7.89
CA SER A 154 0.79 7.36 -7.41
C SER A 154 1.24 6.81 -6.06
N ALA A 155 0.31 6.66 -5.11
CA ALA A 155 0.62 6.10 -3.79
C ALA A 155 1.07 4.63 -3.89
N ARG A 156 0.39 3.82 -4.73
CA ARG A 156 0.77 2.44 -5.01
C ARG A 156 2.13 2.35 -5.67
N GLY A 157 2.40 3.21 -6.66
CA GLY A 157 3.69 3.27 -7.37
C GLY A 157 4.84 3.58 -6.42
N THR A 158 4.64 4.49 -5.46
CA THR A 158 5.64 4.80 -4.44
C THR A 158 5.87 3.61 -3.49
N LEU A 159 4.81 2.92 -3.06
CA LEU A 159 4.94 1.71 -2.22
C LEU A 159 5.64 0.58 -2.97
N GLN A 160 5.30 0.38 -4.24
CA GLN A 160 5.97 -0.60 -5.09
C GLN A 160 7.46 -0.28 -5.26
N ALA A 161 7.82 1.00 -5.37
CA ALA A 161 9.23 1.41 -5.42
C ALA A 161 10.02 1.02 -4.15
N PHE A 162 9.38 0.97 -2.97
CA PHE A 162 10.00 0.39 -1.77
C PHE A 162 10.28 -1.10 -1.94
N GLY A 163 9.29 -1.87 -2.39
CA GLY A 163 9.43 -3.30 -2.64
C GLY A 163 10.54 -3.62 -3.63
N ASP A 164 10.64 -2.87 -4.72
CA ASP A 164 11.66 -3.06 -5.77
C ASP A 164 13.06 -2.63 -5.30
N THR A 165 13.16 -1.57 -4.51
CA THR A 165 14.44 -0.96 -4.11
C THR A 165 15.06 -1.66 -2.90
N ALA A 166 14.27 -2.18 -1.98
CA ALA A 166 14.76 -2.80 -0.75
C ALA A 166 15.71 -3.98 -1.00
N PRO A 167 15.43 -4.94 -1.91
CA PRO A 167 16.37 -6.01 -2.23
C PRO A 167 17.66 -5.50 -2.89
N ALA A 168 17.57 -4.47 -3.73
CA ALA A 168 18.74 -3.86 -4.35
C ALA A 168 19.67 -3.23 -3.30
N MET A 169 19.10 -2.55 -2.28
CA MET A 169 19.87 -2.03 -1.15
C MET A 169 20.46 -3.17 -0.28
N GLY A 170 19.74 -4.29 -0.14
CA GLY A 170 20.27 -5.51 0.46
C GLY A 170 21.51 -6.02 -0.26
N MET A 171 21.49 -6.10 -1.59
CA MET A 171 22.66 -6.50 -2.38
C MET A 171 23.84 -5.51 -2.24
N ILE A 172 23.58 -4.22 -2.21
CA ILE A 172 24.63 -3.20 -1.95
C ILE A 172 25.24 -3.45 -0.55
N GLY A 173 24.41 -3.75 0.44
CA GLY A 173 24.87 -4.06 1.77
C GLY A 173 25.76 -5.32 1.83
N THR A 174 25.44 -6.36 1.03
CA THR A 174 26.34 -7.54 0.93
C THR A 174 27.70 -7.18 0.35
N LEU A 175 27.75 -6.36 -0.68
CA LEU A 175 29.02 -5.92 -1.26
C LEU A 175 29.86 -5.12 -0.25
N ILE A 176 29.22 -4.22 0.52
CA ILE A 176 29.89 -3.49 1.60
C ILE A 176 30.44 -4.46 2.67
N GLY A 177 29.65 -5.44 3.07
CA GLY A 177 30.06 -6.47 4.02
C GLY A 177 31.24 -7.29 3.53
N LEU A 178 31.23 -7.72 2.25
CA LEU A 178 32.31 -8.46 1.63
C LEU A 178 33.61 -7.65 1.52
N VAL A 179 33.52 -6.37 1.15
CA VAL A 179 34.69 -5.48 1.14
C VAL A 179 35.32 -5.36 2.54
N LYS A 180 34.48 -5.22 3.57
CA LYS A 180 34.95 -5.22 4.97
C LYS A 180 35.60 -6.55 5.37
N LEU A 181 35.00 -7.67 4.95
CA LEU A 181 35.49 -8.99 5.20
C LEU A 181 36.91 -9.16 4.64
N LEU A 182 37.12 -8.79 3.37
CA LEU A 182 38.42 -8.85 2.71
C LEU A 182 39.46 -7.99 3.43
N LYS A 183 39.09 -6.79 3.85
CA LYS A 183 39.98 -5.91 4.62
C LYS A 183 40.34 -6.52 5.99
N ASN A 184 39.38 -7.16 6.66
CA ASN A 184 39.61 -7.77 7.98
C ASN A 184 40.46 -9.05 7.90
N LEU A 185 40.45 -9.78 6.79
CA LEU A 185 41.27 -10.96 6.60
C LEU A 185 42.76 -10.65 6.79
N GLU A 186 43.23 -9.50 6.38
CA GLU A 186 44.63 -9.11 6.48
C GLU A 186 44.95 -8.39 7.79
N SER A 187 44.05 -7.54 8.29
CA SER A 187 44.35 -6.61 9.39
C SER A 187 43.71 -6.98 10.72
N ASN A 188 42.56 -7.65 10.71
CA ASN A 188 41.81 -7.99 11.94
C ASN A 188 41.00 -9.29 11.78
N PRO A 189 41.59 -10.47 11.96
CA PRO A 189 40.86 -11.74 11.83
C PRO A 189 39.64 -11.86 12.75
N GLY A 190 39.66 -11.19 13.92
CA GLY A 190 38.53 -11.19 14.86
C GLY A 190 37.29 -10.46 14.34
N GLY A 191 37.42 -9.55 13.37
CA GLY A 191 36.33 -8.80 12.76
C GLY A 191 35.65 -9.46 11.53
N ILE A 192 36.10 -10.67 11.17
CA ILE A 192 35.55 -11.41 10.00
C ILE A 192 34.06 -11.75 10.22
N GLY A 193 33.72 -12.23 11.43
CA GLY A 193 32.34 -12.61 11.78
C GLY A 193 31.38 -11.45 11.67
N ASP A 194 31.76 -10.26 12.16
CA ASP A 194 30.93 -9.05 12.05
C ASP A 194 30.71 -8.61 10.59
N ALA A 195 31.75 -8.66 9.77
CA ALA A 195 31.66 -8.30 8.36
C ALA A 195 30.76 -9.27 7.59
N MET A 196 30.87 -10.58 7.87
CA MET A 196 29.96 -11.59 7.31
C MET A 196 28.52 -11.39 7.77
N SER A 197 28.31 -11.08 9.05
CA SER A 197 26.98 -10.80 9.59
C SER A 197 26.33 -9.61 8.86
N VAL A 198 27.06 -8.52 8.64
CA VAL A 198 26.54 -7.39 7.86
C VAL A 198 26.14 -7.83 6.45
N ALA A 199 26.98 -8.60 5.75
CA ALA A 199 26.70 -9.05 4.39
C ALA A 199 25.43 -9.90 4.31
N LEU A 200 25.26 -10.86 5.21
CA LEU A 200 24.12 -11.78 5.19
C LEU A 200 22.82 -11.10 5.63
N LEU A 201 22.88 -10.34 6.72
CA LEU A 201 21.68 -9.72 7.30
C LEU A 201 21.14 -8.55 6.46
N THR A 202 21.98 -7.86 5.70
CA THR A 202 21.47 -6.83 4.78
C THR A 202 20.59 -7.41 3.69
N THR A 203 20.95 -8.56 3.12
CA THR A 203 20.08 -9.26 2.14
C THR A 203 18.77 -9.70 2.79
N PHE A 204 18.87 -10.24 4.00
CA PHE A 204 17.71 -10.65 4.77
C PHE A 204 16.75 -9.47 5.03
N TYR A 205 17.26 -8.33 5.51
CA TYR A 205 16.44 -7.15 5.74
C TYR A 205 15.82 -6.59 4.44
N GLY A 206 16.59 -6.62 3.34
CA GLY A 206 16.10 -6.21 2.03
C GLY A 206 14.93 -7.06 1.54
N ALA A 207 15.06 -8.39 1.69
CA ALA A 207 13.99 -9.32 1.33
C ALA A 207 12.77 -9.19 2.25
N LEU A 208 12.98 -8.98 3.55
CA LEU A 208 11.91 -8.76 4.52
C LEU A 208 11.11 -7.50 4.19
N LEU A 209 11.79 -6.38 3.91
CA LEU A 209 11.15 -5.10 3.60
C LEU A 209 10.41 -5.11 2.25
N ALA A 210 10.83 -5.98 1.32
CA ALA A 210 10.19 -6.10 0.01
C ALA A 210 8.90 -6.93 0.06
N ASN A 211 8.80 -7.90 0.96
CA ASN A 211 7.73 -8.90 0.97
C ASN A 211 6.85 -8.85 2.24
N GLY A 212 7.20 -8.06 3.22
CA GLY A 212 6.44 -7.85 4.46
C GLY A 212 5.68 -6.56 4.42
#